data_d0daf7b42a088e971364ed7ece493969
#
_entry.id   d0daf7b42a088e971364ed7ece493969
#
_cell.length_a   1.000
_cell.length_b   1.000
_cell.length_c   1.000
_cell.angle_alpha   90.00
_cell.angle_beta   90.00
_cell.angle_gamma   90.00
#
_symmetry.space_group_name_H-M   'P 1'
#
loop_
_entity.id
_entity.type
_entity.pdbx_description
1 polymer ?
#
loop_
_entity_poly.entity_id
_entity_poly.type
_entity_poly.pdbx_seq_one_letter_code
_entity_poly.pdbx_strand_id
1 'polypeptide(L)'
;LVGLKVTTPNMHRTANQFIQQQKMLDLAVMGDLGLDQADQEELLGVKGARVEFGSLLDLTVKGTGEAIRLFSVPKSLSSFRVTKGRLPQKEEELALASFLEDNYQTGDTLTLEEKAGTRSSLKRKQFTIVGFVQSSEMWSQKNLGTAMSGSGNLDAYALVSKEVFTTKLPVIARIQFDDLKSLDS
;
A
#
# COMPACT_ATOMS: atom_id res chain seq x y z
N LEU A 1 -10.47 14.41 14.92
CA LEU A 1 -10.31 12.98 15.09
C LEU A 1 -11.67 12.35 15.04
N VAL A 2 -11.96 11.80 13.94
CA VAL A 2 -13.24 11.16 13.75
C VAL A 2 -13.27 9.90 14.58
N GLY A 3 -14.19 9.84 15.52
CA GLY A 3 -14.43 8.67 16.32
C GLY A 3 -15.04 7.53 15.53
N LEU A 4 -14.39 7.14 14.44
CA LEU A 4 -14.73 5.90 13.76
C LEU A 4 -14.21 4.78 14.63
N LYS A 5 -15.07 4.26 15.48
CA LYS A 5 -14.80 3.02 16.17
C LYS A 5 -14.86 1.89 15.15
N VAL A 6 -13.82 1.79 14.33
CA VAL A 6 -13.60 0.64 13.45
C VAL A 6 -12.98 -0.52 14.24
N THR A 7 -12.71 -0.29 15.51
CA THR A 7 -12.17 -1.31 16.41
C THR A 7 -13.30 -2.18 16.94
N THR A 8 -13.61 -3.20 16.21
CA THR A 8 -14.48 -4.25 16.71
C THR A 8 -13.64 -5.36 17.34
N PRO A 9 -14.24 -6.25 18.14
CA PRO A 9 -13.53 -7.34 18.78
C PRO A 9 -12.73 -8.24 17.82
N ASN A 10 -13.12 -8.32 16.56
CA ASN A 10 -12.43 -9.14 15.58
C ASN A 10 -11.16 -8.45 15.03
N MET A 11 -11.18 -7.13 14.94
CA MET A 11 -10.00 -6.37 14.50
C MET A 11 -8.90 -6.31 15.56
N HIS A 12 -9.21 -6.53 16.83
CA HIS A 12 -8.23 -6.65 17.91
C HIS A 12 -7.34 -7.90 17.84
N ARG A 13 -7.72 -8.88 17.04
CA ARG A 13 -6.93 -10.10 16.84
C ARG A 13 -5.78 -9.93 15.86
N THR A 14 -5.85 -8.94 15.02
CA THR A 14 -4.73 -8.57 14.15
C THR A 14 -3.81 -7.64 14.94
N ALA A 15 -2.71 -8.18 15.43
CA ALA A 15 -1.68 -7.36 16.07
C ALA A 15 -1.21 -6.29 15.08
N ASN A 16 -1.09 -5.04 15.53
CA ASN A 16 -0.56 -3.91 14.76
C ASN A 16 -1.42 -3.45 13.58
N GLN A 17 -2.69 -3.20 13.82
CA GLN A 17 -3.52 -2.46 12.84
C GLN A 17 -3.20 -0.98 12.90
N PHE A 18 -2.99 -0.40 11.72
CA PHE A 18 -2.81 1.05 11.57
C PHE A 18 -4.02 1.65 10.87
N ILE A 19 -4.58 2.69 11.45
CA ILE A 19 -5.60 3.51 10.81
C ILE A 19 -4.93 4.81 10.42
N GLN A 20 -4.82 5.04 9.14
CA GLN A 20 -4.26 6.27 8.59
C GLN A 20 -5.38 7.09 7.96
N GLN A 21 -5.66 8.23 8.54
CA GLN A 21 -6.63 9.16 7.99
C GLN A 21 -5.96 10.02 6.92
N GLN A 22 -6.52 9.97 5.72
CA GLN A 22 -6.03 10.73 4.59
C GLN A 22 -7.16 11.59 4.07
N LYS A 23 -7.07 12.86 4.20
CA LYS A 23 -8.18 13.78 3.96
C LYS A 23 -9.37 13.48 4.91
N MET A 24 -10.34 14.33 4.93
CA MET A 24 -11.49 14.22 5.87
C MET A 24 -12.43 13.05 5.53
N LEU A 25 -12.28 12.41 4.37
CA LEU A 25 -13.22 11.41 3.86
C LEU A 25 -12.61 10.02 3.62
N ASP A 26 -11.29 9.90 3.67
CA ASP A 26 -10.61 8.67 3.30
C ASP A 26 -9.87 8.08 4.48
N LEU A 27 -10.01 6.78 4.66
CA LEU A 27 -9.29 5.99 5.66
C LEU A 27 -8.55 4.84 4.98
N ALA A 28 -7.38 4.49 5.50
CA ALA A 28 -6.72 3.24 5.17
C ALA A 28 -6.53 2.42 6.45
N VAL A 29 -6.92 1.16 6.38
CA VAL A 29 -6.73 0.18 7.46
C VAL A 29 -5.72 -0.83 6.96
N MET A 30 -4.66 -1.05 7.74
CA MET A 30 -3.63 -2.04 7.43
C MET A 30 -3.53 -3.07 8.54
N GLY A 31 -3.35 -4.33 8.15
CA GLY A 31 -3.10 -5.43 9.08
C GLY A 31 -1.78 -6.12 8.76
N ASP A 32 -0.84 -6.20 9.71
CA ASP A 32 0.49 -6.78 9.51
C ASP A 32 0.45 -8.24 9.04
N LEU A 33 -0.54 -8.99 9.52
CA LEU A 33 -0.73 -10.40 9.18
C LEU A 33 -1.75 -10.61 8.05
N GLY A 34 -2.21 -9.53 7.45
CA GLY A 34 -3.31 -9.54 6.50
C GLY A 34 -4.68 -9.35 7.17
N LEU A 35 -5.66 -9.02 6.37
CA LEU A 35 -7.05 -8.86 6.78
C LEU A 35 -7.77 -10.19 6.51
N ASP A 36 -8.18 -10.88 7.56
CA ASP A 36 -8.91 -12.14 7.42
C ASP A 36 -10.34 -11.92 6.91
N GLN A 37 -11.07 -13.00 6.70
CA GLN A 37 -12.43 -12.90 6.17
C GLN A 37 -13.35 -12.12 7.09
N ALA A 38 -13.22 -12.28 8.40
CA ALA A 38 -14.03 -11.55 9.37
C ALA A 38 -13.74 -10.05 9.34
N ASP A 39 -12.46 -9.68 9.26
CA ASP A 39 -12.04 -8.28 9.11
C ASP A 39 -12.61 -7.67 7.83
N GLN A 40 -12.56 -8.40 6.71
CA GLN A 40 -13.07 -7.95 5.43
C GLN A 40 -14.59 -7.74 5.45
N GLU A 41 -15.34 -8.70 6.00
CA GLU A 41 -16.80 -8.61 6.13
C GLU A 41 -17.22 -7.42 6.98
N GLU A 42 -16.47 -7.16 8.04
CA GLU A 42 -16.72 -6.03 8.92
C GLU A 42 -16.50 -4.70 8.24
N LEU A 43 -15.40 -4.55 7.52
CA LEU A 43 -15.09 -3.33 6.76
C LEU A 43 -16.11 -3.10 5.64
N LEU A 44 -16.54 -4.15 4.95
CA LEU A 44 -17.58 -4.08 3.93
C LEU A 44 -18.96 -3.71 4.50
N GLY A 45 -19.19 -3.99 5.79
CA GLY A 45 -20.42 -3.64 6.48
C GLY A 45 -20.54 -2.17 6.91
N VAL A 46 -19.51 -1.36 6.73
CA VAL A 46 -19.55 0.07 7.08
C VAL A 46 -20.50 0.80 6.13
N LYS A 47 -21.56 1.38 6.70
CA LYS A 47 -22.58 2.10 5.92
C LYS A 47 -22.02 3.41 5.36
N GLY A 48 -22.40 3.73 4.12
CA GLY A 48 -21.99 4.97 3.45
C GLY A 48 -20.52 5.01 3.05
N ALA A 49 -19.86 3.86 2.98
CA ALA A 49 -18.48 3.74 2.61
C ALA A 49 -18.28 2.78 1.44
N ARG A 50 -17.32 3.10 0.59
CA ARG A 50 -16.78 2.18 -0.40
C ARG A 50 -15.45 1.65 0.10
N VAL A 51 -15.25 0.34 -0.01
CA VAL A 51 -14.05 -0.34 0.49
C VAL A 51 -13.37 -1.06 -0.65
N GLU A 52 -12.05 -0.87 -0.78
CA GLU A 52 -11.22 -1.59 -1.72
C GLU A 52 -10.05 -2.22 -0.99
N PHE A 53 -9.87 -3.52 -1.16
CA PHE A 53 -8.76 -4.27 -0.59
C PHE A 53 -7.57 -4.30 -1.54
N GLY A 54 -6.38 -4.31 -0.96
CA GLY A 54 -5.14 -4.38 -1.72
C GLY A 54 -4.04 -5.13 -0.98
N SER A 55 -2.95 -5.35 -1.69
CA SER A 55 -1.74 -5.96 -1.15
C SER A 55 -0.67 -4.92 -0.96
N LEU A 56 0.18 -5.13 0.06
CA LEU A 56 1.25 -4.24 0.42
C LEU A 56 2.37 -5.07 1.05
N LEU A 57 3.61 -4.75 0.73
CA LEU A 57 4.78 -5.40 1.31
C LEU A 57 5.94 -4.42 1.38
N ASP A 58 6.64 -4.40 2.51
CA ASP A 58 7.84 -3.61 2.69
C ASP A 58 9.08 -4.46 2.36
N LEU A 59 9.94 -3.90 1.51
CA LEU A 59 11.12 -4.56 0.95
C LEU A 59 12.30 -3.60 1.00
N THR A 60 13.46 -4.09 0.60
CA THR A 60 14.65 -3.26 0.39
C THR A 60 15.09 -3.33 -1.07
N VAL A 61 15.66 -2.24 -1.55
CA VAL A 61 16.27 -2.18 -2.88
C VAL A 61 17.65 -2.80 -2.82
N LYS A 62 17.91 -3.79 -3.67
CA LYS A 62 19.21 -4.44 -3.76
C LYS A 62 20.28 -3.44 -4.17
N GLY A 63 21.37 -3.41 -3.41
CA GLY A 63 22.51 -2.54 -3.67
C GLY A 63 22.49 -1.24 -2.86
N THR A 64 21.34 -0.64 -2.62
CA THR A 64 21.22 0.60 -1.84
C THR A 64 20.73 0.38 -0.42
N GLY A 65 19.95 -0.69 -0.20
CA GLY A 65 19.34 -0.98 1.09
C GLY A 65 18.17 -0.06 1.45
N GLU A 66 17.72 0.78 0.54
CA GLU A 66 16.56 1.66 0.73
C GLU A 66 15.29 0.86 0.98
N ALA A 67 14.53 1.24 2.00
CA ALA A 67 13.25 0.61 2.30
C ALA A 67 12.15 1.13 1.37
N ILE A 68 11.50 0.21 0.67
CA ILE A 68 10.45 0.53 -0.29
C ILE A 68 9.16 -0.21 0.08
N ARG A 69 8.05 0.52 0.07
CA ARG A 69 6.71 -0.06 0.23
C ARG A 69 6.08 -0.33 -1.13
N LEU A 70 5.83 -1.61 -1.37
CA LEU A 70 5.26 -2.08 -2.63
C LEU A 70 3.76 -2.29 -2.46
N PHE A 71 2.96 -1.58 -3.27
CA PHE A 71 1.50 -1.71 -3.28
C PHE A 71 1.04 -2.39 -4.56
N SER A 72 -0.05 -3.15 -4.46
CA SER A 72 -0.81 -3.52 -5.65
C SER A 72 -1.53 -2.31 -6.24
N VAL A 73 -1.62 -2.24 -7.58
CA VAL A 73 -2.33 -1.16 -8.27
C VAL A 73 -3.80 -1.17 -7.84
N PRO A 74 -4.32 -0.07 -7.26
CA PRO A 74 -5.73 0.03 -6.92
C PRO A 74 -6.61 0.06 -8.16
N LYS A 75 -7.82 -0.48 -8.08
CA LYS A 75 -8.77 -0.50 -9.20
C LYS A 75 -9.63 0.76 -9.27
N SER A 76 -10.19 1.17 -8.14
CA SER A 76 -11.17 2.26 -8.10
C SER A 76 -10.85 3.34 -7.08
N LEU A 77 -10.40 2.98 -5.90
CA LEU A 77 -10.05 3.93 -4.84
C LEU A 77 -8.54 4.22 -4.88
N SER A 78 -8.16 5.11 -5.80
CA SER A 78 -6.76 5.44 -6.02
C SER A 78 -6.41 6.82 -5.49
N SER A 79 -5.42 6.86 -4.61
CA SER A 79 -4.73 8.07 -4.22
C SER A 79 -3.42 8.27 -5.01
N PHE A 80 -3.15 7.43 -6.00
CA PHE A 80 -1.98 7.50 -6.85
C PHE A 80 -2.30 8.17 -8.19
N ARG A 81 -1.42 9.06 -8.60
CA ARG A 81 -1.48 9.75 -9.90
C ARG A 81 -0.20 9.49 -10.68
N VAL A 82 -0.32 9.09 -11.93
CA VAL A 82 0.82 8.94 -12.83
C VAL A 82 1.37 10.31 -13.18
N THR A 83 2.66 10.52 -12.92
CA THR A 83 3.37 11.76 -13.27
C THR A 83 4.18 11.59 -14.55
N LYS A 84 4.64 10.38 -14.83
CA LYS A 84 5.43 10.05 -16.02
C LYS A 84 5.20 8.58 -16.39
N GLY A 85 5.21 8.29 -17.69
CA GLY A 85 5.01 6.92 -18.17
C GLY A 85 3.59 6.40 -17.94
N ARG A 86 3.46 5.20 -17.44
CA ARG A 86 2.17 4.52 -17.22
C ARG A 86 2.19 3.63 -15.99
N LEU A 87 1.01 3.14 -15.60
CA LEU A 87 0.86 2.13 -14.56
C LEU A 87 1.32 0.74 -15.05
N PRO A 88 1.79 -0.12 -14.13
CA PRO A 88 2.11 -1.51 -14.47
C PRO A 88 0.89 -2.27 -15.00
N GLN A 89 1.09 -3.02 -16.07
CA GLN A 89 0.07 -3.88 -16.67
C GLN A 89 0.47 -5.36 -16.62
N LYS A 90 1.76 -5.64 -16.44
CA LYS A 90 2.32 -6.98 -16.38
C LYS A 90 3.06 -7.19 -15.06
N GLU A 91 3.29 -8.46 -14.71
CA GLU A 91 3.95 -8.81 -13.45
C GLU A 91 5.40 -8.29 -13.34
N GLU A 92 6.09 -8.13 -14.46
CA GLU A 92 7.47 -7.62 -14.51
C GLU A 92 7.59 -6.10 -14.43
N GLU A 93 6.47 -5.39 -14.42
CA GLU A 93 6.44 -3.94 -14.47
C GLU A 93 6.24 -3.30 -13.10
N LEU A 94 6.81 -2.11 -12.92
CA LEU A 94 6.73 -1.35 -11.68
C LEU A 94 6.62 0.14 -11.99
N ALA A 95 5.77 0.86 -11.25
CA ALA A 95 5.74 2.30 -11.22
C ALA A 95 6.33 2.80 -9.91
N LEU A 96 7.34 3.65 -9.99
CA LEU A 96 8.12 4.12 -8.84
C LEU A 96 7.61 5.47 -8.34
N ALA A 97 7.90 5.81 -7.10
CA ALA A 97 7.58 7.12 -6.53
C ALA A 97 8.16 8.26 -7.37
N SER A 98 7.37 9.29 -7.64
CA SER A 98 7.73 10.40 -8.52
C SER A 98 8.96 11.17 -8.06
N PHE A 99 9.21 11.27 -6.76
CA PHE A 99 10.39 11.97 -6.23
C PHE A 99 11.72 11.25 -6.51
N LEU A 100 11.68 10.04 -7.09
CA LEU A 100 12.86 9.30 -7.55
C LEU A 100 13.12 9.45 -9.07
N GLU A 101 12.38 10.30 -9.76
CA GLU A 101 12.54 10.53 -11.21
C GLU A 101 13.95 11.01 -11.60
N ASP A 102 14.65 11.67 -10.68
CA ASP A 102 16.03 12.13 -10.92
C ASP A 102 17.07 10.99 -10.80
N ASN A 103 16.73 9.93 -10.10
CA ASN A 103 17.64 8.80 -9.82
C ASN A 103 17.41 7.61 -10.76
N TYR A 104 16.21 7.50 -11.32
CA TYR A 104 15.79 6.37 -12.15
C TYR A 104 15.06 6.85 -13.39
N GLN A 105 15.09 6.03 -14.44
CA GLN A 105 14.40 6.28 -15.70
C GLN A 105 13.47 5.12 -16.05
N THR A 106 12.46 5.37 -16.87
CA THR A 106 11.66 4.31 -17.48
C THR A 106 12.55 3.40 -18.33
N GLY A 107 12.39 2.09 -18.17
CA GLY A 107 13.24 1.08 -18.77
C GLY A 107 14.33 0.56 -17.85
N ASP A 108 14.63 1.24 -16.76
CA ASP A 108 15.59 0.77 -15.76
C ASP A 108 15.06 -0.47 -15.04
N THR A 109 15.97 -1.33 -14.62
CA THR A 109 15.66 -2.52 -13.82
C THR A 109 15.87 -2.24 -12.35
N LEU A 110 14.87 -2.58 -11.53
CA LEU A 110 14.92 -2.51 -10.08
C LEU A 110 14.81 -3.90 -9.49
N THR A 111 15.76 -4.28 -8.65
CA THR A 111 15.73 -5.55 -7.92
C THR A 111 15.42 -5.31 -6.45
N LEU A 112 14.43 -6.02 -5.91
CA LEU A 112 14.00 -5.92 -4.53
C LEU A 112 14.39 -7.15 -3.75
N GLU A 113 14.64 -6.98 -2.46
CA GLU A 113 14.99 -8.05 -1.55
C GLU A 113 14.00 -8.11 -0.39
N GLU A 114 13.54 -9.32 -0.08
CA GLU A 114 12.76 -9.60 1.11
C GLU A 114 13.69 -9.82 2.29
N LYS A 115 13.19 -9.58 3.49
CA LYS A 115 13.94 -9.84 4.73
C LYS A 115 14.38 -11.31 4.78
N ALA A 116 15.64 -11.53 5.08
CA ALA A 116 16.21 -12.87 5.21
C ALA A 116 15.44 -13.71 6.24
N GLY A 117 15.15 -14.97 5.90
CA GLY A 117 14.43 -15.90 6.77
C GLY A 117 12.91 -15.79 6.73
N THR A 118 12.35 -14.88 5.94
CA THR A 118 10.91 -14.80 5.73
C THR A 118 10.48 -15.65 4.52
N ARG A 119 9.25 -16.18 4.56
CA ARG A 119 8.68 -16.86 3.42
C ARG A 119 8.45 -15.84 2.30
N SER A 120 8.86 -16.19 1.08
CA SER A 120 8.69 -15.30 -0.06
C SER A 120 7.22 -14.98 -0.31
N SER A 121 6.89 -13.70 -0.32
CA SER A 121 5.56 -13.17 -0.58
C SER A 121 5.41 -12.60 -1.99
N LEU A 122 6.46 -12.68 -2.80
CA LEU A 122 6.47 -12.22 -4.17
C LEU A 122 6.85 -13.34 -5.14
N LYS A 123 6.21 -13.38 -6.30
CA LYS A 123 6.55 -14.28 -7.39
C LYS A 123 7.86 -13.90 -8.07
N ARG A 124 8.23 -12.63 -8.03
CA ARG A 124 9.46 -12.11 -8.63
C ARG A 124 10.05 -10.98 -7.81
N LYS A 125 11.34 -10.75 -7.97
CA LYS A 125 12.08 -9.70 -7.26
C LYS A 125 12.67 -8.64 -8.20
N GLN A 126 12.66 -8.88 -9.48
CA GLN A 126 13.21 -7.98 -10.49
C GLN A 126 12.09 -7.39 -11.35
N PHE A 127 12.12 -6.06 -11.50
CA PHE A 127 11.08 -5.31 -12.20
C PHE A 127 11.68 -4.30 -13.16
N THR A 128 10.94 -3.99 -14.22
CA THR A 128 11.24 -2.88 -15.13
C THR A 128 10.37 -1.69 -14.76
N ILE A 129 10.99 -0.53 -14.59
CA ILE A 129 10.29 0.71 -14.31
C ILE A 129 9.58 1.19 -15.57
N VAL A 130 8.25 1.29 -15.53
CA VAL A 130 7.42 1.72 -16.67
C VAL A 130 6.78 3.08 -16.45
N GLY A 131 6.84 3.61 -15.25
CA GLY A 131 6.28 4.92 -14.93
C GLY A 131 6.63 5.39 -13.53
N PHE A 132 6.19 6.60 -13.24
CA PHE A 132 6.34 7.24 -11.94
C PHE A 132 4.98 7.70 -11.45
N VAL A 133 4.77 7.60 -10.15
CA VAL A 133 3.49 7.93 -9.51
C VAL A 133 3.70 8.81 -8.30
N GLN A 134 2.75 9.69 -8.07
CA GLN A 134 2.63 10.49 -6.87
C GLN A 134 1.48 9.96 -6.03
N SER A 135 1.75 9.72 -4.76
CA SER A 135 0.72 9.33 -3.80
C SER A 135 0.25 10.54 -3.00
N SER A 136 -1.05 10.71 -2.86
CA SER A 136 -1.59 11.69 -1.91
C SER A 136 -1.48 11.20 -0.47
N GLU A 137 -1.21 9.90 -0.29
CA GLU A 137 -1.00 9.26 1.01
C GLU A 137 0.43 9.46 1.51
N MET A 138 1.39 9.58 0.58
CA MET A 138 2.82 9.61 0.84
C MET A 138 3.49 10.63 -0.07
N TRP A 139 3.22 11.90 0.15
CA TRP A 139 3.59 12.97 -0.79
C TRP A 139 5.02 13.47 -0.66
N SER A 140 5.70 13.18 0.43
CA SER A 140 7.12 13.53 0.53
C SER A 140 7.90 12.40 1.19
N GLN A 141 9.16 12.30 0.82
CA GLN A 141 10.12 11.36 1.40
C GLN A 141 10.21 11.48 2.93
N LYS A 142 9.95 12.67 3.47
CA LYS A 142 10.00 12.94 4.91
C LYS A 142 8.79 12.36 5.68
N ASN A 143 7.70 12.05 5.00
CA ASN A 143 6.42 11.65 5.61
C ASN A 143 5.97 10.23 5.23
N LEU A 144 6.90 9.39 4.78
CA LEU A 144 6.57 8.02 4.36
C LEU A 144 6.22 7.08 5.51
N GLY A 145 6.63 7.42 6.72
CA GLY A 145 6.37 6.61 7.88
C GLY A 145 7.40 5.52 8.12
N THR A 146 7.07 4.60 9.02
CA THR A 146 7.96 3.52 9.45
C THR A 146 7.70 2.27 8.63
N ALA A 147 8.75 1.58 8.24
CA ALA A 147 8.64 0.28 7.58
C ALA A 147 8.09 -0.77 8.55
N MET A 148 7.18 -1.61 8.08
CA MET A 148 6.62 -2.72 8.86
C MET A 148 7.64 -3.85 9.03
N SER A 149 8.56 -4.00 8.10
CA SER A 149 9.62 -5.01 8.14
C SER A 149 10.98 -4.36 8.39
N GLY A 150 11.48 -4.46 9.59
CA GLY A 150 12.81 -3.96 9.95
C GLY A 150 12.81 -2.69 10.78
N SER A 151 14.00 -2.21 11.09
CA SER A 151 14.23 -1.01 11.89
C SER A 151 14.52 0.17 10.97
N GLY A 152 13.52 0.86 10.48
CA GLY A 152 13.80 2.03 9.68
C GLY A 152 12.57 2.74 9.16
N ASN A 153 12.80 3.94 8.66
CA ASN A 153 11.79 4.69 7.95
C ASN A 153 11.72 4.22 6.49
N LEU A 154 10.55 4.35 5.89
CA LEU A 154 10.40 4.12 4.47
C LEU A 154 11.12 5.21 3.67
N ASP A 155 11.83 4.79 2.63
CA ASP A 155 12.56 5.70 1.72
C ASP A 155 11.78 5.95 0.42
N ALA A 156 10.94 5.00 0.02
CA ALA A 156 10.18 5.09 -1.23
C ALA A 156 8.92 4.21 -1.19
N TYR A 157 8.11 4.36 -2.23
CA TYR A 157 6.99 3.48 -2.53
C TYR A 157 6.94 3.18 -4.03
N ALA A 158 6.25 2.09 -4.39
CA ALA A 158 6.04 1.69 -5.76
C ALA A 158 4.74 0.92 -5.94
N LEU A 159 4.24 0.88 -7.17
CA LEU A 159 3.08 0.10 -7.56
C LEU A 159 3.48 -1.06 -8.47
N VAL A 160 2.90 -2.23 -8.23
CA VAL A 160 3.03 -3.42 -9.09
C VAL A 160 1.66 -4.06 -9.31
N SER A 161 1.57 -4.95 -10.31
CA SER A 161 0.36 -5.76 -10.50
C SER A 161 0.08 -6.62 -9.25
N LYS A 162 -1.18 -6.74 -8.87
CA LYS A 162 -1.60 -7.59 -7.74
C LYS A 162 -1.16 -9.05 -7.89
N GLU A 163 -0.98 -9.52 -9.11
CA GLU A 163 -0.59 -10.91 -9.43
C GLU A 163 0.84 -11.24 -9.01
N VAL A 164 1.65 -10.23 -8.73
CA VAL A 164 3.01 -10.38 -8.19
C VAL A 164 3.01 -10.96 -6.78
N PHE A 165 1.96 -10.69 -6.00
CA PHE A 165 1.85 -11.17 -4.62
C PHE A 165 1.37 -12.61 -4.56
N THR A 166 2.05 -13.43 -3.74
CA THR A 166 1.68 -14.85 -3.53
C THR A 166 0.61 -15.01 -2.46
N THR A 167 0.44 -14.04 -1.58
CA THR A 167 -0.53 -14.06 -0.50
C THR A 167 -1.94 -13.80 -1.01
N LYS A 168 -2.90 -14.58 -0.53
CA LYS A 168 -4.31 -14.42 -0.89
C LYS A 168 -5.04 -13.39 -0.02
N LEU A 169 -4.51 -13.12 1.17
CA LEU A 169 -5.11 -12.16 2.09
C LEU A 169 -4.68 -10.74 1.74
N PRO A 170 -5.61 -9.80 1.64
CA PRO A 170 -5.26 -8.39 1.51
C PRO A 170 -4.63 -7.87 2.80
N VAL A 171 -3.76 -6.89 2.68
CA VAL A 171 -3.06 -6.27 3.80
C VAL A 171 -3.59 -4.86 4.06
N ILE A 172 -4.10 -4.20 3.04
CA ILE A 172 -4.65 -2.85 3.13
C ILE A 172 -6.10 -2.82 2.68
N ALA A 173 -6.92 -2.08 3.40
CA ALA A 173 -8.27 -1.70 2.98
C ALA A 173 -8.33 -0.18 2.88
N ARG A 174 -8.69 0.33 1.71
CA ARG A 174 -8.95 1.75 1.47
C ARG A 174 -10.44 1.98 1.57
N ILE A 175 -10.83 2.94 2.40
CA ILE A 175 -12.22 3.25 2.70
C ILE A 175 -12.49 4.68 2.28
N GLN A 176 -13.47 4.88 1.42
CA GLN A 176 -13.94 6.20 1.01
C GLN A 176 -15.39 6.36 1.42
N PHE A 177 -15.67 7.42 2.18
CA PHE A 177 -17.01 7.75 2.63
C PHE A 177 -17.73 8.61 1.58
N ASP A 178 -19.02 8.31 1.34
CA ASP A 178 -19.80 9.00 0.33
C ASP A 178 -20.23 10.41 0.78
N ASP A 179 -20.40 10.63 2.11
CA ASP A 179 -20.78 11.94 2.67
C ASP A 179 -20.21 12.11 4.09
N LEU A 180 -19.73 13.32 4.40
CA LEU A 180 -19.29 13.71 5.73
C LEU A 180 -20.40 13.63 6.79
N LYS A 181 -21.64 13.84 6.39
CA LYS A 181 -22.80 13.80 7.30
C LYS A 181 -23.08 12.41 7.87
N SER A 182 -22.58 11.36 7.21
CA SER A 182 -22.73 9.99 7.71
C SER A 182 -21.77 9.65 8.86
N LEU A 183 -20.84 10.55 9.17
CA LEU A 183 -19.85 10.35 10.24
C LEU A 183 -20.35 10.85 11.61
N ASP A 184 -21.41 11.62 11.63
CA ASP A 184 -21.99 12.22 12.85
C ASP A 184 -23.20 11.43 13.41
N SER A 185 -23.51 10.27 12.87
CA SER A 185 -24.63 9.44 13.31
C SER A 185 -24.21 8.13 13.97
#